data_baa1c58a017fcd9a359767b51d723909
#
_entry.id   baa1c58a017fcd9a359767b51d723909
#
_cell.length_a   1.000
_cell.length_b   1.000
_cell.length_c   1.000
_cell.angle_alpha   90.00
_cell.angle_beta   90.00
_cell.angle_gamma   90.00
#
_symmetry.space_group_name_H-M   'P 1'
#
loop_
_entity.id
_entity.type
_entity.pdbx_description
1 polymer ?
#
loop_
_entity_poly.entity_id
_entity_poly.type
_entity_poly.pdbx_seq_one_letter_code
_entity_poly.pdbx_strand_id
1 'polypeptide(L)'
;MNCSTLPHDLIEIELFGIEKDALPGITKTRKGKVELIEGGTLIIEQIEEMPEALQMKLAQFMKTGQFSRVGASDKLTSEVRVILTASVALTQLKSQKNLTQHLFDIIGHNEIHIEPLRNRPDDIQSLIFHFSDLVAKQMASFRKTISEQGIKLLLKHSWPGNIRELKNFIERVYILTPSDYVDVHDLKFAGLVDKKDGPASSHSEISTFRDARAEFEKEYILKKIQENGGNISKTAEAIGLERSYLHRKIKAYGIEVNI
;
A
#
# COMPACT_ATOMS: atom_id res chain seq x y z
N MET A 1 -16.70 -1.73 4.97
CA MET A 1 -16.08 -1.86 6.31
C MET A 1 -14.75 -2.54 6.12
N ASN A 2 -13.68 -2.02 6.74
CA ASN A 2 -12.36 -2.65 6.64
C ASN A 2 -11.97 -3.21 8.01
N CYS A 3 -11.63 -4.52 8.08
CA CYS A 3 -11.32 -5.22 9.33
C CYS A 3 -9.97 -4.78 9.92
N SER A 4 -8.98 -4.41 9.10
CA SER A 4 -7.66 -3.99 9.60
C SER A 4 -7.64 -2.62 10.27
N THR A 5 -8.67 -1.78 10.04
CA THR A 5 -8.74 -0.42 10.59
C THR A 5 -9.52 -0.33 11.89
N LEU A 6 -10.15 -1.41 12.32
CA LEU A 6 -10.99 -1.47 13.52
C LEU A 6 -10.35 -2.39 14.56
N PRO A 7 -10.40 -2.05 15.85
CA PRO A 7 -10.15 -3.00 16.92
C PRO A 7 -11.09 -4.21 16.81
N HIS A 8 -10.60 -5.40 17.12
CA HIS A 8 -11.36 -6.65 16.95
C HIS A 8 -12.71 -6.63 17.67
N ASP A 9 -12.75 -6.08 18.89
CA ASP A 9 -13.98 -5.98 19.69
C ASP A 9 -15.03 -5.05 19.07
N LEU A 10 -14.61 -4.08 18.27
CA LEU A 10 -15.50 -3.15 17.60
C LEU A 10 -16.04 -3.68 16.27
N ILE A 11 -15.36 -4.64 15.62
CA ILE A 11 -15.82 -5.21 14.35
C ILE A 11 -17.20 -5.84 14.51
N GLU A 12 -17.42 -6.60 15.59
CA GLU A 12 -18.70 -7.25 15.86
C GLU A 12 -19.81 -6.23 16.10
N ILE A 13 -19.53 -5.21 16.90
CA ILE A 13 -20.49 -4.13 17.23
C ILE A 13 -20.86 -3.33 15.99
N GLU A 14 -19.86 -3.00 15.14
CA GLU A 14 -20.12 -2.31 13.88
C GLU A 14 -20.94 -3.14 12.89
N LEU A 15 -20.71 -4.45 12.86
CA LEU A 15 -21.38 -5.36 11.94
C LEU A 15 -22.82 -5.68 12.38
N PHE A 16 -23.00 -6.14 13.62
CA PHE A 16 -24.26 -6.66 14.14
C PHE A 16 -24.99 -5.71 15.11
N GLY A 17 -24.31 -4.66 15.59
CA GLY A 17 -24.90 -3.74 16.58
C GLY A 17 -24.72 -4.19 18.01
N ILE A 18 -25.18 -3.38 18.94
CA ILE A 18 -25.08 -3.63 20.37
C ILE A 18 -26.35 -3.17 21.09
N GLU A 19 -26.79 -3.96 22.08
CA GLU A 19 -27.90 -3.57 22.94
C GLU A 19 -27.43 -2.60 24.05
N LYS A 20 -28.43 -1.86 24.54
CA LYS A 20 -28.26 -1.04 25.73
C LYS A 20 -27.76 -1.92 26.90
N ASP A 21 -26.83 -1.37 27.68
CA ASP A 21 -26.24 -2.01 28.88
C ASP A 21 -25.47 -3.32 28.63
N ALA A 22 -25.23 -3.69 27.36
CA ALA A 22 -24.44 -4.89 27.00
C ALA A 22 -22.96 -4.77 27.36
N LEU A 23 -22.42 -3.55 27.39
CA LEU A 23 -21.06 -3.23 27.82
C LEU A 23 -21.05 -1.95 28.69
N PRO A 24 -20.07 -1.79 29.60
CA PRO A 24 -19.93 -0.56 30.37
C PRO A 24 -19.86 0.69 29.46
N GLY A 25 -20.69 1.69 29.75
CA GLY A 25 -20.76 2.93 28.99
C GLY A 25 -21.74 2.93 27.79
N ILE A 26 -22.34 1.81 27.45
CA ILE A 26 -23.37 1.75 26.40
C ILE A 26 -24.74 2.02 26.99
N THR A 27 -25.20 3.26 26.86
CA THR A 27 -26.49 3.72 27.42
C THR A 27 -27.67 3.60 26.48
N LYS A 28 -27.42 3.30 25.18
CA LYS A 28 -28.47 3.17 24.16
C LYS A 28 -28.13 2.04 23.20
N THR A 29 -29.16 1.36 22.72
CA THR A 29 -29.06 0.38 21.63
C THR A 29 -28.54 1.06 20.36
N ARG A 30 -27.59 0.42 19.68
CA ARG A 30 -27.01 0.87 18.40
C ARG A 30 -27.15 -0.23 17.35
N LYS A 31 -27.78 0.12 16.23
CA LYS A 31 -27.94 -0.78 15.09
C LYS A 31 -26.59 -1.04 14.41
N GLY A 32 -26.39 -2.28 13.97
CA GLY A 32 -25.23 -2.66 13.16
C GLY A 32 -25.45 -2.41 11.67
N LYS A 33 -24.35 -2.54 10.90
CA LYS A 33 -24.38 -2.30 9.44
C LYS A 33 -25.36 -3.25 8.73
N VAL A 34 -25.44 -4.51 9.14
CA VAL A 34 -26.38 -5.49 8.54
C VAL A 34 -27.85 -5.09 8.70
N GLU A 35 -28.19 -4.37 9.77
CA GLU A 35 -29.53 -3.86 10.00
C GLU A 35 -29.79 -2.54 9.25
N LEU A 36 -28.78 -1.66 9.21
CA LEU A 36 -28.90 -0.32 8.59
C LEU A 36 -29.00 -0.36 7.06
N ILE A 37 -28.41 -1.38 6.43
CA ILE A 37 -28.32 -1.49 4.97
C ILE A 37 -29.20 -2.61 4.41
N GLU A 38 -30.26 -2.96 5.12
CA GLU A 38 -31.23 -3.98 4.66
C GLU A 38 -31.60 -3.80 3.18
N GLY A 39 -31.54 -4.88 2.40
CA GLY A 39 -31.73 -4.87 0.95
C GLY A 39 -30.53 -4.32 0.16
N GLY A 40 -29.46 -3.88 0.84
CA GLY A 40 -28.27 -3.32 0.21
C GLY A 40 -27.10 -4.29 0.07
N THR A 41 -25.90 -3.73 -0.18
CA THR A 41 -24.66 -4.49 -0.32
C THR A 41 -23.64 -4.05 0.73
N LEU A 42 -23.14 -5.00 1.52
CA LEU A 42 -22.07 -4.82 2.49
C LEU A 42 -20.75 -5.33 1.93
N ILE A 43 -19.77 -4.45 1.82
CA ILE A 43 -18.40 -4.83 1.46
C ILE A 43 -17.58 -4.91 2.75
N ILE A 44 -16.99 -6.09 3.02
CA ILE A 44 -16.06 -6.33 4.14
C ILE A 44 -14.69 -6.58 3.56
N GLU A 45 -13.76 -5.68 3.85
CA GLU A 45 -12.39 -5.74 3.35
C GLU A 45 -11.46 -6.39 4.38
N GLN A 46 -10.46 -7.11 3.87
CA GLN A 46 -9.42 -7.79 4.65
C GLN A 46 -10.02 -8.78 5.67
N ILE A 47 -10.77 -9.76 5.12
CA ILE A 47 -11.46 -10.78 5.94
C ILE A 47 -10.48 -11.60 6.79
N GLU A 48 -9.23 -11.71 6.39
CA GLU A 48 -8.14 -12.37 7.11
C GLU A 48 -7.85 -11.76 8.49
N GLU A 49 -8.20 -10.49 8.69
CA GLU A 49 -8.04 -9.78 9.96
C GLU A 49 -9.25 -9.95 10.90
N MET A 50 -10.30 -10.63 10.44
CA MET A 50 -11.49 -10.86 11.26
C MET A 50 -11.28 -12.04 12.23
N PRO A 51 -11.57 -11.88 13.54
CA PRO A 51 -11.47 -12.96 14.52
C PRO A 51 -12.29 -14.20 14.13
N GLU A 52 -11.77 -15.39 14.41
CA GLU A 52 -12.38 -16.67 14.04
C GLU A 52 -13.84 -16.80 14.52
N ALA A 53 -14.11 -16.42 15.77
CA ALA A 53 -15.46 -16.44 16.33
C ALA A 53 -16.44 -15.56 15.53
N LEU A 54 -15.96 -14.41 15.04
CA LEU A 54 -16.79 -13.50 14.27
C LEU A 54 -16.97 -13.98 12.83
N GLN A 55 -15.96 -14.63 12.25
CA GLN A 55 -16.11 -15.31 10.94
C GLN A 55 -17.21 -16.37 10.98
N MET A 56 -17.32 -17.14 12.08
CA MET A 56 -18.39 -18.13 12.25
C MET A 56 -19.77 -17.47 12.34
N LYS A 57 -19.90 -16.35 13.08
CA LYS A 57 -21.17 -15.59 13.14
C LYS A 57 -21.53 -15.00 11.79
N LEU A 58 -20.56 -14.46 11.06
CA LEU A 58 -20.76 -13.95 9.71
C LEU A 58 -21.21 -15.06 8.75
N ALA A 59 -20.57 -16.23 8.80
CA ALA A 59 -20.95 -17.39 8.00
C ALA A 59 -22.39 -17.82 8.27
N GLN A 60 -22.79 -17.87 9.55
CA GLN A 60 -24.16 -18.17 9.94
C GLN A 60 -25.15 -17.13 9.40
N PHE A 61 -24.83 -15.84 9.54
CA PHE A 61 -25.63 -14.75 8.99
C PHE A 61 -25.80 -14.88 7.46
N MET A 62 -24.70 -15.09 6.74
CA MET A 62 -24.73 -15.25 5.26
C MET A 62 -25.60 -16.43 4.82
N LYS A 63 -25.66 -17.50 5.63
CA LYS A 63 -26.46 -18.70 5.33
C LYS A 63 -27.95 -18.53 5.65
N THR A 64 -28.29 -17.84 6.74
CA THR A 64 -29.64 -17.83 7.29
C THR A 64 -30.34 -16.47 7.26
N GLY A 65 -29.61 -15.39 7.02
CA GLY A 65 -30.08 -14.01 7.17
C GLY A 65 -30.32 -13.60 8.63
N GLN A 66 -30.06 -14.51 9.61
CA GLN A 66 -30.31 -14.27 11.03
C GLN A 66 -29.05 -13.82 11.76
N PHE A 67 -29.23 -12.88 12.68
CA PHE A 67 -28.17 -12.38 13.55
C PHE A 67 -28.73 -11.92 14.89
N SER A 68 -27.87 -11.68 15.88
CA SER A 68 -28.24 -11.05 17.15
C SER A 68 -27.24 -9.91 17.42
N ARG A 69 -27.71 -8.80 18.00
CA ARG A 69 -26.85 -7.75 18.49
C ARG A 69 -26.02 -8.23 19.67
N VAL A 70 -24.88 -7.61 19.89
CA VAL A 70 -24.05 -7.90 21.07
C VAL A 70 -24.86 -7.62 22.32
N GLY A 71 -24.92 -8.62 23.24
CA GLY A 71 -25.70 -8.57 24.46
C GLY A 71 -27.18 -8.90 24.32
N ALA A 72 -27.66 -9.21 23.10
CA ALA A 72 -29.06 -9.63 22.88
C ALA A 72 -29.21 -11.15 22.74
N SER A 73 -30.32 -11.66 23.21
CA SER A 73 -30.80 -13.06 22.97
C SER A 73 -31.68 -13.13 21.74
N ASP A 74 -32.31 -12.02 21.37
CA ASP A 74 -33.30 -11.97 20.31
C ASP A 74 -32.62 -12.09 18.94
N LYS A 75 -33.25 -12.89 18.07
CA LYS A 75 -32.80 -13.06 16.68
C LYS A 75 -33.51 -12.06 15.80
N LEU A 76 -32.72 -11.32 15.05
CA LEU A 76 -33.16 -10.41 14.01
C LEU A 76 -32.88 -11.05 12.64
N THR A 77 -33.57 -10.59 11.61
CA THR A 77 -33.34 -11.02 10.23
C THR A 77 -33.04 -9.80 9.36
N SER A 78 -32.14 -9.95 8.40
CA SER A 78 -31.87 -8.94 7.40
C SER A 78 -31.43 -9.60 6.09
N GLU A 79 -31.82 -9.03 4.96
CA GLU A 79 -31.39 -9.45 3.63
C GLU A 79 -30.32 -8.48 3.13
N VAL A 80 -29.06 -8.93 3.18
CA VAL A 80 -27.91 -8.13 2.76
C VAL A 80 -27.04 -8.96 1.82
N ARG A 81 -26.66 -8.38 0.67
CA ARG A 81 -25.64 -8.95 -0.17
C ARG A 81 -24.27 -8.68 0.44
N VAL A 82 -23.50 -9.73 0.75
CA VAL A 82 -22.16 -9.60 1.33
C VAL A 82 -21.10 -9.84 0.25
N ILE A 83 -20.13 -8.93 0.15
CA ILE A 83 -18.92 -9.05 -0.67
C ILE A 83 -17.73 -9.01 0.28
N LEU A 84 -16.89 -10.04 0.22
CA LEU A 84 -15.66 -10.12 1.02
C LEU A 84 -14.46 -9.87 0.13
N THR A 85 -13.46 -9.16 0.64
CA THR A 85 -12.17 -9.04 -0.03
C THR A 85 -11.05 -9.55 0.86
N ALA A 86 -10.02 -10.12 0.23
CA ALA A 86 -8.81 -10.61 0.89
C ALA A 86 -7.58 -10.17 0.10
N SER A 87 -6.44 -10.09 0.78
CA SER A 87 -5.15 -9.71 0.15
C SER A 87 -4.44 -10.88 -0.53
N VAL A 88 -4.85 -12.12 -0.22
CA VAL A 88 -4.32 -13.37 -0.77
C VAL A 88 -5.45 -14.32 -1.16
N ALA A 89 -5.14 -15.34 -1.97
CA ALA A 89 -6.12 -16.34 -2.39
C ALA A 89 -6.75 -17.09 -1.20
N LEU A 90 -8.03 -17.44 -1.31
CA LEU A 90 -8.78 -18.12 -0.26
C LEU A 90 -8.14 -19.46 0.18
N THR A 91 -7.56 -20.18 -0.76
CA THR A 91 -6.82 -21.43 -0.48
C THR A 91 -5.61 -21.20 0.42
N GLN A 92 -4.91 -20.09 0.23
CA GLN A 92 -3.79 -19.70 1.07
C GLN A 92 -4.25 -19.29 2.47
N LEU A 93 -5.32 -18.50 2.59
CA LEU A 93 -5.91 -18.13 3.88
C LEU A 93 -6.34 -19.35 4.69
N LYS A 94 -6.94 -20.33 4.02
CA LYS A 94 -7.32 -21.60 4.64
C LYS A 94 -6.10 -22.37 5.17
N SER A 95 -5.04 -22.48 4.38
CA SER A 95 -3.80 -23.17 4.78
C SER A 95 -3.11 -22.49 5.96
N GLN A 96 -3.18 -21.18 6.06
CA GLN A 96 -2.62 -20.36 7.15
C GLN A 96 -3.54 -20.31 8.38
N LYS A 97 -4.73 -20.94 8.34
CA LYS A 97 -5.76 -20.89 9.39
C LYS A 97 -6.33 -19.49 9.67
N ASN A 98 -6.19 -18.56 8.72
CA ASN A 98 -6.75 -17.22 8.81
C ASN A 98 -8.19 -17.15 8.29
N LEU A 99 -8.71 -18.26 7.78
CA LEU A 99 -10.09 -18.41 7.33
C LEU A 99 -10.70 -19.70 7.88
N THR A 100 -11.86 -19.56 8.54
CA THR A 100 -12.59 -20.72 9.08
C THR A 100 -13.12 -21.59 7.95
N GLN A 101 -13.18 -22.92 8.20
CA GLN A 101 -13.75 -23.85 7.22
C GLN A 101 -15.20 -23.48 6.87
N HIS A 102 -15.99 -23.08 7.88
CA HIS A 102 -17.39 -22.68 7.68
C HIS A 102 -17.55 -21.51 6.70
N LEU A 103 -16.74 -20.46 6.87
CA LEU A 103 -16.80 -19.30 5.97
C LEU A 103 -16.30 -19.68 4.58
N PHE A 104 -15.18 -20.44 4.50
CA PHE A 104 -14.65 -20.94 3.24
C PHE A 104 -15.68 -21.73 2.42
N ASP A 105 -16.46 -22.62 3.05
CA ASP A 105 -17.47 -23.45 2.37
C ASP A 105 -18.60 -22.61 1.75
N ILE A 106 -18.89 -21.44 2.33
CA ILE A 106 -19.93 -20.54 1.80
C ILE A 106 -19.40 -19.70 0.64
N ILE A 107 -18.18 -19.18 0.73
CA ILE A 107 -17.66 -18.20 -0.24
C ILE A 107 -16.80 -18.82 -1.34
N GLY A 108 -16.22 -19.99 -1.10
CA GLY A 108 -15.21 -20.59 -2.00
C GLY A 108 -15.71 -20.93 -3.41
N HIS A 109 -17.03 -21.02 -3.61
CA HIS A 109 -17.61 -21.27 -4.93
C HIS A 109 -17.74 -20.00 -5.81
N ASN A 110 -17.62 -18.82 -5.21
CA ASN A 110 -17.82 -17.53 -5.88
C ASN A 110 -16.57 -16.64 -5.76
N GLU A 111 -15.38 -17.22 -5.87
CA GLU A 111 -14.11 -16.48 -5.82
C GLU A 111 -13.86 -15.79 -7.16
N ILE A 112 -13.51 -14.50 -7.10
CA ILE A 112 -12.99 -13.72 -8.22
C ILE A 112 -11.54 -13.36 -7.87
N HIS A 113 -10.60 -13.96 -8.59
CA HIS A 113 -9.18 -13.66 -8.42
C HIS A 113 -8.77 -12.48 -9.30
N ILE A 114 -8.21 -11.44 -8.68
CA ILE A 114 -7.67 -10.26 -9.39
C ILE A 114 -6.15 -10.39 -9.39
N GLU A 115 -5.59 -10.64 -10.56
CA GLU A 115 -4.14 -10.73 -10.74
C GLU A 115 -3.44 -9.41 -10.38
N PRO A 116 -2.26 -9.47 -9.73
CA PRO A 116 -1.46 -8.27 -9.48
C PRO A 116 -0.97 -7.67 -10.80
N LEU A 117 -0.68 -6.37 -10.79
CA LEU A 117 -0.36 -5.60 -11.99
C LEU A 117 0.84 -6.17 -12.77
N ARG A 118 1.83 -6.74 -12.09
CA ARG A 118 3.00 -7.42 -12.71
C ARG A 118 2.64 -8.60 -13.61
N ASN A 119 1.47 -9.22 -13.41
CA ASN A 119 0.96 -10.34 -14.21
C ASN A 119 0.05 -9.86 -15.35
N ARG A 120 -0.19 -8.54 -15.46
CA ARG A 120 -1.03 -7.89 -16.47
C ARG A 120 -0.26 -6.76 -17.18
N PRO A 121 0.84 -7.07 -17.89
CA PRO A 121 1.71 -6.04 -18.49
C PRO A 121 0.98 -5.16 -19.51
N ASP A 122 -0.01 -5.70 -20.21
CA ASP A 122 -0.81 -4.94 -21.21
C ASP A 122 -1.64 -3.82 -20.55
N ASP A 123 -2.09 -4.04 -19.31
CA ASP A 123 -2.83 -3.04 -18.55
C ASP A 123 -1.92 -1.88 -18.11
N ILE A 124 -0.63 -2.14 -17.86
CA ILE A 124 0.31 -1.12 -17.36
C ILE A 124 0.38 0.06 -18.34
N GLN A 125 0.51 -0.21 -19.63
CA GLN A 125 0.61 0.85 -20.62
C GLN A 125 -0.69 1.69 -20.70
N SER A 126 -1.83 1.04 -20.71
CA SER A 126 -3.13 1.70 -20.71
C SER A 126 -3.34 2.56 -19.46
N LEU A 127 -2.92 2.06 -18.31
CA LEU A 127 -3.01 2.77 -17.02
C LEU A 127 -2.05 3.97 -16.97
N ILE A 128 -0.84 3.86 -17.52
CA ILE A 128 0.10 4.99 -17.63
C ILE A 128 -0.56 6.14 -18.41
N PHE A 129 -1.16 5.86 -19.56
CA PHE A 129 -1.85 6.88 -20.35
C PHE A 129 -3.05 7.45 -19.60
N HIS A 130 -3.87 6.60 -18.99
CA HIS A 130 -5.03 7.03 -18.23
C HIS A 130 -4.65 7.95 -17.07
N PHE A 131 -3.67 7.58 -16.25
CA PHE A 131 -3.22 8.41 -15.13
C PHE A 131 -2.52 9.68 -15.60
N SER A 132 -1.76 9.63 -16.69
CA SER A 132 -1.18 10.82 -17.29
C SER A 132 -2.24 11.84 -17.72
N ASP A 133 -3.30 11.39 -18.37
CA ASP A 133 -4.43 12.26 -18.74
C ASP A 133 -5.17 12.83 -17.52
N LEU A 134 -5.36 12.00 -16.47
CA LEU A 134 -6.02 12.41 -15.23
C LEU A 134 -5.23 13.50 -14.52
N VAL A 135 -3.92 13.28 -14.35
CA VAL A 135 -3.03 14.22 -13.64
C VAL A 135 -2.86 15.51 -14.45
N ALA A 136 -2.72 15.43 -15.77
CA ALA A 136 -2.65 16.59 -16.64
C ALA A 136 -3.88 17.49 -16.48
N LYS A 137 -5.10 16.90 -16.47
CA LYS A 137 -6.35 17.63 -16.22
C LYS A 137 -6.39 18.28 -14.81
N GLN A 138 -5.96 17.55 -13.78
CA GLN A 138 -5.95 18.06 -12.41
C GLN A 138 -4.96 19.22 -12.22
N MET A 139 -3.83 19.18 -12.91
CA MET A 139 -2.79 20.22 -12.85
C MET A 139 -2.97 21.34 -13.88
N ALA A 140 -4.05 21.31 -14.66
CA ALA A 140 -4.30 22.23 -15.77
C ALA A 140 -3.08 22.33 -16.72
N SER A 141 -2.42 21.19 -16.99
CA SER A 141 -1.23 21.05 -17.81
C SER A 141 -1.49 20.15 -19.03
N PHE A 142 -0.54 20.11 -19.97
CA PHE A 142 -0.58 19.14 -21.06
C PHE A 142 -0.13 17.76 -20.60
N ARG A 143 -0.59 16.73 -21.32
CA ARG A 143 -0.11 15.38 -21.08
C ARG A 143 1.38 15.29 -21.47
N LYS A 144 2.22 14.83 -20.53
CA LYS A 144 3.64 14.62 -20.77
C LYS A 144 3.86 13.42 -21.70
N THR A 145 4.86 13.52 -22.54
CA THR A 145 5.31 12.44 -23.45
C THR A 145 6.41 11.66 -22.76
N ILE A 146 6.18 10.37 -22.47
CA ILE A 146 7.21 9.49 -21.89
C ILE A 146 7.97 8.84 -23.05
N SER A 147 9.30 8.82 -22.95
CA SER A 147 10.18 8.20 -23.96
C SER A 147 9.89 6.69 -24.10
N GLU A 148 10.15 6.11 -25.29
CA GLU A 148 9.99 4.66 -25.49
C GLU A 148 10.81 3.83 -24.51
N GLN A 149 12.02 4.28 -24.18
CA GLN A 149 12.87 3.62 -23.19
C GLN A 149 12.26 3.74 -21.78
N GLY A 150 11.65 4.87 -21.47
CA GLY A 150 10.91 5.09 -20.23
C GLY A 150 9.71 4.15 -20.11
N ILE A 151 8.90 4.01 -21.17
CA ILE A 151 7.78 3.07 -21.20
C ILE A 151 8.27 1.62 -20.97
N LYS A 152 9.35 1.21 -21.67
CA LYS A 152 9.92 -0.13 -21.46
C LYS A 152 10.39 -0.37 -20.02
N LEU A 153 10.90 0.65 -19.35
CA LEU A 153 11.32 0.57 -17.95
C LEU A 153 10.11 0.44 -17.01
N LEU A 154 9.05 1.22 -17.25
CA LEU A 154 7.80 1.13 -16.48
C LEU A 154 7.11 -0.24 -16.63
N LEU A 155 7.12 -0.82 -17.82
CA LEU A 155 6.59 -2.16 -18.08
C LEU A 155 7.36 -3.28 -17.36
N LYS A 156 8.66 -3.10 -17.14
CA LYS A 156 9.51 -4.08 -16.43
C LYS A 156 9.42 -3.99 -14.91
N HIS A 157 8.95 -2.87 -14.38
CA HIS A 157 8.84 -2.68 -12.94
C HIS A 157 7.79 -3.60 -12.33
N SER A 158 8.03 -4.12 -11.14
CA SER A 158 7.19 -5.15 -10.49
C SER A 158 5.91 -4.62 -9.85
N TRP A 159 5.83 -3.31 -9.64
CA TRP A 159 4.67 -2.62 -9.03
C TRP A 159 4.11 -3.33 -7.80
N PRO A 160 4.87 -3.46 -6.69
CA PRO A 160 4.40 -4.16 -5.48
C PRO A 160 3.13 -3.53 -4.90
N GLY A 161 2.97 -2.22 -5.00
CA GLY A 161 1.74 -1.50 -4.62
C GLY A 161 0.68 -1.44 -5.73
N ASN A 162 0.86 -2.22 -6.82
CA ASN A 162 -0.09 -2.36 -7.92
C ASN A 162 -0.51 -1.02 -8.55
N ILE A 163 -1.79 -0.88 -8.88
CA ILE A 163 -2.36 0.30 -9.54
C ILE A 163 -2.17 1.58 -8.69
N ARG A 164 -2.26 1.45 -7.36
CA ARG A 164 -2.10 2.60 -6.45
C ARG A 164 -0.67 3.14 -6.49
N GLU A 165 0.32 2.27 -6.51
CA GLU A 165 1.72 2.66 -6.65
C GLU A 165 1.98 3.33 -7.99
N LEU A 166 1.51 2.73 -9.10
CA LEU A 166 1.64 3.29 -10.43
C LEU A 166 1.02 4.69 -10.53
N LYS A 167 -0.19 4.87 -10.02
CA LYS A 167 -0.86 6.17 -9.98
C LYS A 167 -0.02 7.22 -9.23
N ASN A 168 0.38 6.91 -8.00
CA ASN A 168 1.19 7.82 -7.16
C ASN A 168 2.55 8.12 -7.82
N PHE A 169 3.13 7.14 -8.52
CA PHE A 169 4.36 7.32 -9.26
C PHE A 169 4.17 8.32 -10.43
N ILE A 170 3.12 8.17 -11.23
CA ILE A 170 2.82 9.11 -12.33
C ILE A 170 2.58 10.53 -11.79
N GLU A 171 1.83 10.68 -10.70
CA GLU A 171 1.63 11.98 -10.03
C GLU A 171 2.97 12.61 -9.63
N ARG A 172 3.87 11.82 -9.04
CA ARG A 172 5.22 12.26 -8.66
C ARG A 172 6.07 12.70 -9.86
N VAL A 173 6.02 11.95 -10.96
CA VAL A 173 6.70 12.33 -12.21
C VAL A 173 6.22 13.69 -12.70
N TYR A 174 4.93 13.96 -12.65
CA TYR A 174 4.37 15.26 -13.07
C TYR A 174 4.84 16.41 -12.18
N ILE A 175 4.97 16.19 -10.89
CA ILE A 175 5.42 17.20 -9.92
C ILE A 175 6.92 17.48 -10.07
N LEU A 176 7.74 16.43 -10.26
CA LEU A 176 9.20 16.55 -10.24
C LEU A 176 9.83 16.88 -11.58
N THR A 177 9.14 16.64 -12.70
CA THR A 177 9.66 16.90 -14.04
C THR A 177 8.99 18.14 -14.63
N PRO A 178 9.67 19.29 -14.75
CA PRO A 178 9.11 20.49 -15.36
C PRO A 178 8.85 20.37 -16.87
N SER A 179 9.62 19.52 -17.55
CA SER A 179 9.51 19.29 -19.01
C SER A 179 8.25 18.52 -19.40
N ASP A 180 7.73 18.78 -20.58
CA ASP A 180 6.65 18.00 -21.20
C ASP A 180 7.15 16.65 -21.75
N TYR A 181 8.45 16.45 -21.82
CA TYR A 181 9.10 15.20 -22.21
C TYR A 181 9.79 14.57 -21.00
N VAL A 182 9.47 13.30 -20.74
CA VAL A 182 9.96 12.51 -19.61
C VAL A 182 10.88 11.42 -20.13
N ASP A 183 12.13 11.45 -19.74
CA ASP A 183 13.11 10.43 -20.10
C ASP A 183 13.35 9.41 -18.95
N VAL A 184 14.29 8.49 -19.16
CA VAL A 184 14.66 7.47 -18.17
C VAL A 184 15.26 8.10 -16.89
N HIS A 185 15.98 9.21 -17.04
CA HIS A 185 16.60 9.90 -15.90
C HIS A 185 15.52 10.51 -15.00
N ASP A 186 14.50 11.14 -15.59
CA ASP A 186 13.38 11.71 -14.85
C ASP A 186 12.60 10.64 -14.07
N LEU A 187 12.37 9.47 -14.69
CA LEU A 187 11.69 8.34 -14.03
C LEU A 187 12.50 7.81 -12.84
N LYS A 188 13.83 7.70 -12.99
CA LYS A 188 14.72 7.30 -11.89
C LYS A 188 14.75 8.35 -10.79
N PHE A 189 14.80 9.63 -11.15
CA PHE A 189 14.72 10.74 -10.21
C PHE A 189 13.39 10.76 -9.45
N ALA A 190 12.28 10.39 -10.10
CA ALA A 190 10.98 10.21 -9.47
C ALA A 190 10.87 8.95 -8.59
N GLY A 191 11.95 8.16 -8.47
CA GLY A 191 12.04 7.01 -7.58
C GLY A 191 11.69 5.66 -8.22
N LEU A 192 11.80 5.53 -9.55
CA LEU A 192 11.73 4.23 -10.21
C LEU A 192 13.08 3.52 -10.03
N VAL A 193 13.11 2.53 -9.13
CA VAL A 193 14.33 1.76 -8.83
C VAL A 193 14.26 0.41 -9.55
N ASP A 194 15.26 0.12 -10.40
CA ASP A 194 15.43 -1.21 -10.96
C ASP A 194 15.84 -2.19 -9.85
N LYS A 195 15.17 -3.33 -9.71
CA LYS A 195 15.51 -4.39 -8.75
C LYS A 195 16.93 -5.00 -8.92
N LYS A 196 17.71 -4.52 -9.90
CA LYS A 196 19.08 -4.99 -10.14
C LYS A 196 20.15 -4.17 -9.42
N ASP A 197 19.81 -3.03 -8.87
CA ASP A 197 20.79 -2.12 -8.25
C ASP A 197 20.68 -2.11 -6.73
N GLY A 198 20.97 -3.26 -6.10
CA GLY A 198 21.27 -3.32 -4.68
C GLY A 198 20.12 -3.56 -3.73
N PRO A 199 20.41 -3.86 -2.46
CA PRO A 199 19.40 -4.18 -1.45
C PRO A 199 18.46 -2.98 -1.27
N ALA A 200 17.17 -3.29 -1.17
CA ALA A 200 16.15 -2.32 -0.81
C ALA A 200 16.64 -1.53 0.41
N SER A 201 17.05 -0.28 0.19
CA SER A 201 17.25 0.64 1.29
C SER A 201 15.88 0.78 1.97
N SER A 202 15.78 0.18 3.12
CA SER A 202 14.66 0.25 4.04
C SER A 202 14.50 1.70 4.51
N HIS A 203 13.82 2.53 3.73
CA HIS A 203 13.38 3.86 4.20
C HIS A 203 12.23 3.78 5.22
N SER A 204 12.01 2.62 5.83
CA SER A 204 10.90 2.40 6.75
C SER A 204 11.13 2.87 8.19
N GLU A 205 12.29 3.47 8.52
CA GLU A 205 12.57 3.96 9.88
C GLU A 205 13.29 5.32 9.97
N ILE A 206 13.23 6.15 8.92
CA ILE A 206 13.77 7.52 9.03
C ILE A 206 12.74 8.35 9.78
N SER A 207 12.93 8.50 11.08
CA SER A 207 11.98 9.14 11.98
C SER A 207 11.98 10.67 11.90
N THR A 208 13.05 11.30 11.35
CA THR A 208 13.14 12.76 11.25
C THR A 208 13.73 13.24 9.93
N PHE A 209 13.39 14.48 9.55
CA PHE A 209 14.00 15.16 8.39
C PHE A 209 15.54 15.25 8.50
N ARG A 210 16.06 15.35 9.71
CA ARG A 210 17.49 15.39 9.98
C ARG A 210 18.18 14.08 9.63
N ASP A 211 17.55 12.97 9.95
CA ASP A 211 18.08 11.62 9.67
C ASP A 211 18.02 11.33 8.17
N ALA A 212 16.94 11.70 7.50
CA ALA A 212 16.81 11.60 6.05
C ALA A 212 17.91 12.37 5.31
N ARG A 213 18.20 13.58 5.77
CA ARG A 213 19.27 14.40 5.21
C ARG A 213 20.65 13.80 5.43
N ALA A 214 20.90 13.25 6.64
CA ALA A 214 22.18 12.63 6.98
C ALA A 214 22.44 11.38 6.13
N GLU A 215 21.42 10.55 5.91
CA GLU A 215 21.52 9.36 5.06
C GLU A 215 21.79 9.73 3.60
N PHE A 216 21.05 10.70 3.05
CA PHE A 216 21.29 11.20 1.70
C PHE A 216 22.71 11.78 1.53
N GLU A 217 23.18 12.60 2.49
CA GLU A 217 24.54 13.15 2.45
C GLU A 217 25.60 12.05 2.48
N LYS A 218 25.40 11.00 3.28
CA LYS A 218 26.28 9.84 3.38
C LYS A 218 26.36 9.07 2.06
N GLU A 219 25.21 8.72 1.48
CA GLU A 219 25.15 8.00 0.19
C GLU A 219 25.79 8.81 -0.94
N TYR A 220 25.50 10.10 -1.00
CA TYR A 220 26.05 11.01 -2.01
C TYR A 220 27.58 11.09 -1.92
N ILE A 221 28.12 11.24 -0.70
CA ILE A 221 29.57 11.31 -0.47
C ILE A 221 30.23 9.97 -0.85
N LEU A 222 29.66 8.83 -0.43
CA LEU A 222 30.14 7.50 -0.78
C LEU A 222 30.24 7.29 -2.29
N LYS A 223 29.17 7.61 -3.01
CA LYS A 223 29.10 7.51 -4.46
C LYS A 223 30.18 8.36 -5.14
N LYS A 224 30.35 9.60 -4.68
CA LYS A 224 31.36 10.53 -5.25
C LYS A 224 32.82 10.11 -4.93
N ILE A 225 33.07 9.49 -3.80
CA ILE A 225 34.36 8.90 -3.47
C ILE A 225 34.67 7.74 -4.42
N GLN A 226 33.69 6.86 -4.67
CA GLN A 226 33.85 5.73 -5.61
C GLN A 226 34.11 6.23 -7.06
N GLU A 227 33.32 7.20 -7.53
CA GLU A 227 33.50 7.81 -8.86
C GLU A 227 34.89 8.44 -9.05
N ASN A 228 35.53 8.92 -7.99
CA ASN A 228 36.86 9.52 -8.00
C ASN A 228 38.00 8.57 -7.54
N GLY A 229 37.72 7.24 -7.55
CA GLY A 229 38.73 6.22 -7.24
C GLY A 229 39.26 6.29 -5.81
N GLY A 230 38.46 6.71 -4.82
CA GLY A 230 38.88 6.84 -3.43
C GLY A 230 39.65 8.12 -3.10
N ASN A 231 39.93 9.00 -4.07
CA ASN A 231 40.70 10.20 -3.85
C ASN A 231 39.87 11.33 -3.23
N ILE A 232 40.07 11.55 -1.93
CA ILE A 232 39.31 12.52 -1.14
C ILE A 232 39.50 13.97 -1.62
N SER A 233 40.73 14.31 -2.10
CA SER A 233 41.00 15.68 -2.58
C SER A 233 40.24 15.97 -3.88
N LYS A 234 40.29 15.05 -4.85
CA LYS A 234 39.52 15.15 -6.09
C LYS A 234 38.00 15.12 -5.84
N THR A 235 37.58 14.31 -4.89
CA THR A 235 36.17 14.25 -4.52
C THR A 235 35.69 15.57 -3.93
N ALA A 236 36.45 16.18 -3.02
CA ALA A 236 36.12 17.48 -2.42
C ALA A 236 35.97 18.58 -3.47
N GLU A 237 36.89 18.63 -4.42
CA GLU A 237 36.85 19.57 -5.55
C GLU A 237 35.62 19.32 -6.44
N ALA A 238 35.34 18.05 -6.79
CA ALA A 238 34.22 17.67 -7.66
C ALA A 238 32.82 17.98 -7.05
N ILE A 239 32.72 17.99 -5.72
CA ILE A 239 31.43 18.28 -5.02
C ILE A 239 31.38 19.69 -4.42
N GLY A 240 32.42 20.54 -4.69
CA GLY A 240 32.43 21.91 -4.23
C GLY A 240 32.58 22.10 -2.72
N LEU A 241 33.20 21.13 -2.02
CA LEU A 241 33.45 21.19 -0.57
C LEU A 241 34.92 21.38 -0.26
N GLU A 242 35.20 22.03 0.86
CA GLU A 242 36.55 22.09 1.40
C GLU A 242 37.00 20.69 1.88
N ARG A 243 38.26 20.30 1.57
CA ARG A 243 38.80 18.98 1.94
C ARG A 243 38.66 18.66 3.43
N SER A 244 38.91 19.63 4.29
CA SER A 244 38.78 19.50 5.74
C SER A 244 37.36 19.23 6.18
N TYR A 245 36.39 19.86 5.49
CA TYR A 245 34.96 19.64 5.76
C TYR A 245 34.51 18.25 5.31
N LEU A 246 34.95 17.79 4.13
CA LEU A 246 34.65 16.45 3.64
C LEU A 246 35.26 15.38 4.56
N HIS A 247 36.47 15.55 5.07
CA HIS A 247 37.07 14.63 6.04
C HIS A 247 36.27 14.52 7.32
N ARG A 248 35.74 15.63 7.86
CA ARG A 248 34.87 15.61 9.04
C ARG A 248 33.58 14.85 8.79
N LYS A 249 32.97 15.01 7.62
CA LYS A 249 31.76 14.31 7.21
C LYS A 249 31.99 12.81 7.03
N ILE A 250 33.08 12.39 6.39
CA ILE A 250 33.49 10.99 6.25
C ILE A 250 33.59 10.32 7.61
N LYS A 251 34.27 10.98 8.55
CA LYS A 251 34.43 10.47 9.92
C LYS A 251 33.11 10.44 10.70
N ALA A 252 32.29 11.47 10.56
CA ALA A 252 30.99 11.56 11.24
C ALA A 252 29.98 10.48 10.77
N TYR A 253 30.06 10.09 9.48
CA TYR A 253 29.17 9.08 8.89
C TYR A 253 29.77 7.67 8.91
N GLY A 254 30.96 7.47 9.47
CA GLY A 254 31.61 6.16 9.57
C GLY A 254 31.92 5.55 8.19
N ILE A 255 32.26 6.38 7.19
CA ILE A 255 32.55 5.91 5.84
C ILE A 255 33.98 5.36 5.81
N GLU A 256 34.14 4.07 5.56
CA GLU A 256 35.43 3.43 5.33
C GLU A 256 35.87 3.71 3.89
N VAL A 257 36.97 4.43 3.72
CA VAL A 257 37.60 4.65 2.42
C VAL A 257 38.73 3.64 2.31
N ASN A 258 38.50 2.54 1.57
CA ASN A 258 39.60 1.65 1.19
C ASN A 258 40.48 2.39 0.20
N ILE A 259 41.71 2.72 0.64
CA ILE A 259 42.76 3.34 -0.16
C ILE A 259 43.48 2.27 -0.97
#